data_23f761544cfcad0c9eb6ae4790e13bbb
#
_entry.id   23f761544cfcad0c9eb6ae4790e13bbb
#
_cell.length_a   1.000
_cell.length_b   1.000
_cell.length_c   1.000
_cell.angle_alpha   90.00
_cell.angle_beta   90.00
_cell.angle_gamma   90.00
#
_symmetry.space_group_name_H-M   'P 1'
#
loop_
_entity.id
_entity.type
_entity.pdbx_description
1 polymer ?
#
loop_
_entity_poly.entity_id
_entity_poly.type
_entity_poly.pdbx_seq_one_letter_code
_entity_poly.pdbx_strand_id
1 'polypeptide(L)'
;MPYHIGCSDGCHDRDGADTTATKSVTLVFHREQLLYDIRNLAYVEGHVLGDENQHAQHTLVEIGEEGNVDRVSRILDLVHAAAVEMLYPYTKLPTGEEEVICDHLWEPDDYVIEMRVPATMSATTLHLLNRLIHEFMTCRVLYDWLGITHPEAARHWLEKAMEAKEQVNSIKHTRTGEIRRSLHPF
;
A
#
# COMPACT_ATOMS: atom_id res chain seq x y z
N MET A 1 21.32 -5.06 73.71
CA MET A 1 21.56 -5.68 72.42
C MET A 1 20.26 -5.64 71.64
N PRO A 2 20.12 -4.81 70.60
CA PRO A 2 18.99 -4.85 69.70
C PRO A 2 19.39 -5.52 68.38
N TYR A 3 18.57 -6.46 67.95
CA TYR A 3 18.68 -7.17 66.67
C TYR A 3 18.30 -6.25 65.52
N HIS A 4 19.21 -6.03 64.56
CA HIS A 4 18.94 -5.43 63.28
C HIS A 4 18.45 -6.52 62.33
N ILE A 5 17.16 -6.47 61.93
CA ILE A 5 16.62 -7.25 60.82
C ILE A 5 16.79 -6.37 59.59
N GLY A 6 17.73 -6.72 58.74
CA GLY A 6 17.86 -6.11 57.42
C GLY A 6 16.84 -6.73 56.47
N CYS A 7 15.80 -5.98 56.08
CA CYS A 7 15.01 -6.28 54.93
C CYS A 7 15.79 -5.83 53.68
N SER A 8 16.26 -6.77 52.89
CA SER A 8 16.74 -6.53 51.54
C SER A 8 15.54 -6.54 50.64
N ASP A 9 14.96 -5.36 50.42
CA ASP A 9 13.97 -5.16 49.36
C ASP A 9 14.71 -5.26 48.02
N GLY A 10 14.62 -6.45 47.42
CA GLY A 10 14.93 -6.65 46.02
C GLY A 10 13.85 -5.99 45.17
N CYS A 11 14.02 -4.70 44.89
CA CYS A 11 13.30 -4.05 43.81
C CYS A 11 13.71 -4.76 42.52
N HIS A 12 12.85 -5.69 42.06
CA HIS A 12 12.85 -6.10 40.69
C HIS A 12 12.37 -4.92 39.86
N ASP A 13 13.29 -4.15 39.35
CA ASP A 13 13.08 -3.24 38.24
C ASP A 13 12.56 -4.08 37.07
N ARG A 14 11.24 -4.11 36.96
CA ARG A 14 10.59 -4.53 35.73
C ARG A 14 10.66 -3.38 34.74
N ASP A 15 11.85 -3.10 34.27
CA ASP A 15 12.05 -2.34 33.03
C ASP A 15 11.65 -3.21 31.85
N GLY A 16 10.36 -3.45 31.76
CA GLY A 16 9.71 -3.91 30.55
C GLY A 16 9.57 -2.74 29.57
N ALA A 17 10.68 -2.12 29.20
CA ALA A 17 10.74 -1.32 28.00
C ALA A 17 10.59 -2.29 26.82
N ASP A 18 9.35 -2.58 26.48
CA ASP A 18 8.97 -3.17 25.19
C ASP A 18 9.26 -2.12 24.11
N THR A 19 10.55 -1.84 23.94
CA THR A 19 11.05 -1.09 22.79
C THR A 19 10.84 -2.00 21.61
N THR A 20 9.67 -1.92 20.99
CA THR A 20 9.34 -2.68 19.80
C THR A 20 10.36 -2.32 18.74
N ALA A 21 11.37 -3.17 18.60
CA ALA A 21 12.41 -3.01 17.60
C ALA A 21 11.71 -2.83 16.25
N THR A 22 12.04 -1.76 15.55
CA THR A 22 11.51 -1.48 14.21
C THR A 22 12.59 -1.73 13.17
N LYS A 23 12.17 -2.14 11.97
CA LYS A 23 13.03 -2.27 10.80
C LYS A 23 12.53 -1.35 9.68
N SER A 24 13.46 -0.80 8.92
CA SER A 24 13.15 -0.06 7.71
C SER A 24 12.93 -1.03 6.56
N VAL A 25 11.89 -0.78 5.77
CA VAL A 25 11.52 -1.57 4.59
C VAL A 25 11.15 -0.62 3.48
N THR A 26 11.59 -0.92 2.27
CA THR A 26 11.27 -0.16 1.06
C THR A 26 10.52 -1.07 0.10
N LEU A 27 9.32 -0.66 -0.31
CA LEU A 27 8.58 -1.29 -1.40
C LEU A 27 8.85 -0.49 -2.67
N VAL A 28 9.17 -1.19 -3.75
CA VAL A 28 9.49 -0.59 -5.05
C VAL A 28 8.52 -1.13 -6.09
N PHE A 29 7.92 -0.24 -6.87
CA PHE A 29 7.00 -0.54 -7.95
C PHE A 29 7.54 0.10 -9.22
N HIS A 30 8.02 -0.71 -10.15
CA HIS A 30 8.53 -0.22 -11.43
C HIS A 30 7.39 0.35 -12.27
N ARG A 31 7.52 1.61 -12.69
CA ARG A 31 6.52 2.32 -13.51
C ARG A 31 6.23 1.55 -14.79
N GLU A 32 7.25 1.06 -15.46
CA GLU A 32 7.09 0.28 -16.69
C GLU A 32 6.24 -0.98 -16.47
N GLN A 33 6.42 -1.69 -15.35
CA GLN A 33 5.63 -2.88 -15.04
C GLN A 33 4.18 -2.52 -14.75
N LEU A 34 3.93 -1.44 -14.01
CA LEU A 34 2.58 -0.95 -13.74
C LEU A 34 1.86 -0.59 -15.06
N LEU A 35 2.53 0.18 -15.92
CA LEU A 35 1.98 0.56 -17.23
C LEU A 35 1.73 -0.66 -18.13
N TYR A 36 2.61 -1.66 -18.11
CA TYR A 36 2.42 -2.90 -18.85
C TYR A 36 1.17 -3.65 -18.36
N ASP A 37 1.00 -3.82 -17.04
CA ASP A 37 -0.14 -4.54 -16.48
C ASP A 37 -1.45 -3.79 -16.71
N ILE A 38 -1.45 -2.47 -16.60
CA ILE A 38 -2.61 -1.61 -16.92
C ILE A 38 -3.03 -1.78 -18.38
N ARG A 39 -2.07 -1.72 -19.32
CA ARG A 39 -2.34 -1.92 -20.77
C ARG A 39 -2.88 -3.30 -21.05
N ASN A 40 -2.27 -4.33 -20.46
CA ASN A 40 -2.70 -5.72 -20.67
C ASN A 40 -4.14 -5.95 -20.18
N LEU A 41 -4.48 -5.45 -19.00
CA LEU A 41 -5.83 -5.58 -18.47
C LEU A 41 -6.85 -4.76 -19.26
N ALA A 42 -6.51 -3.54 -19.68
CA ALA A 42 -7.37 -2.73 -20.54
C ALA A 42 -7.61 -3.40 -21.90
N TYR A 43 -6.58 -4.04 -22.47
CA TYR A 43 -6.72 -4.80 -23.72
C TYR A 43 -7.67 -6.00 -23.56
N VAL A 44 -7.55 -6.76 -22.47
CA VAL A 44 -8.44 -7.89 -22.19
C VAL A 44 -9.89 -7.40 -22.01
N GLU A 45 -10.09 -6.32 -21.26
CA GLU A 45 -11.41 -5.72 -21.05
C GLU A 45 -12.03 -5.27 -22.39
N GLY A 46 -11.25 -4.62 -23.25
CA GLY A 46 -11.69 -4.21 -24.58
C GLY A 46 -12.15 -5.37 -25.47
N HIS A 47 -11.51 -6.55 -25.34
CA HIS A 47 -11.92 -7.74 -26.09
C HIS A 47 -13.19 -8.38 -25.57
N VAL A 48 -13.50 -8.25 -24.28
CA VAL A 48 -14.70 -8.80 -23.66
C VAL A 48 -15.96 -8.00 -24.07
N LEU A 49 -15.81 -6.70 -24.36
CA LEU A 49 -16.94 -5.81 -24.70
C LEU A 49 -17.61 -6.09 -26.06
N GLY A 50 -17.03 -6.99 -26.88
CA GLY A 50 -17.63 -7.44 -28.13
C GLY A 50 -17.66 -6.41 -29.26
N ASP A 51 -17.86 -6.89 -30.50
CA ASP A 51 -17.78 -6.11 -31.75
C ASP A 51 -18.82 -4.98 -31.91
N GLU A 52 -19.86 -4.94 -31.10
CA GLU A 52 -20.95 -3.96 -31.23
C GLU A 52 -20.54 -2.52 -30.88
N ASN A 53 -19.38 -2.34 -30.21
CA ASN A 53 -18.95 -1.03 -29.74
C ASN A 53 -17.48 -0.75 -30.09
N GLN A 54 -17.14 -0.73 -31.38
CA GLN A 54 -15.76 -0.51 -31.88
C GLN A 54 -15.14 0.78 -31.33
N HIS A 55 -15.90 1.83 -31.08
CA HIS A 55 -15.43 3.07 -30.46
C HIS A 55 -14.97 2.86 -29.02
N ALA A 56 -15.71 2.05 -28.30
CA ALA A 56 -15.39 1.71 -26.91
C ALA A 56 -14.13 0.87 -26.78
N GLN A 57 -13.99 -0.12 -27.67
CA GLN A 57 -12.78 -0.93 -27.79
C GLN A 57 -11.53 -0.07 -28.08
N HIS A 58 -11.67 0.86 -29.02
CA HIS A 58 -10.55 1.74 -29.42
C HIS A 58 -10.07 2.58 -28.22
N THR A 59 -10.99 3.19 -27.50
CA THR A 59 -10.66 4.03 -26.33
C THR A 59 -9.98 3.25 -25.19
N LEU A 60 -10.30 1.96 -25.03
CA LEU A 60 -9.67 1.09 -24.04
C LEU A 60 -8.22 0.75 -24.40
N VAL A 61 -7.96 0.49 -25.68
CA VAL A 61 -6.62 0.18 -26.17
C VAL A 61 -5.72 1.41 -26.15
N GLU A 62 -6.28 2.59 -26.34
CA GLU A 62 -5.57 3.88 -26.35
C GLU A 62 -4.91 4.28 -25.00
N ILE A 63 -5.21 3.59 -23.90
CA ILE A 63 -4.57 3.84 -22.60
C ILE A 63 -3.03 3.75 -22.66
N GLY A 64 -2.52 3.01 -23.65
CA GLY A 64 -1.09 2.83 -23.90
C GLY A 64 -0.47 3.81 -24.89
N GLU A 65 -1.24 4.68 -25.51
CA GLU A 65 -0.73 5.63 -26.50
C GLU A 65 0.01 6.81 -25.82
N GLU A 66 1.01 7.34 -26.52
CA GLU A 66 1.90 8.39 -25.99
C GLU A 66 1.13 9.60 -25.45
N GLY A 67 0.04 10.01 -26.12
CA GLY A 67 -0.79 11.14 -25.68
C GLY A 67 -1.61 10.90 -24.40
N ASN A 68 -1.77 9.65 -23.99
CA ASN A 68 -2.53 9.26 -22.81
C ASN A 68 -1.66 8.89 -21.62
N VAL A 69 -0.35 8.65 -21.86
CA VAL A 69 0.62 8.27 -20.80
C VAL A 69 0.70 9.35 -19.72
N ASP A 70 0.70 10.63 -20.07
CA ASP A 70 0.73 11.73 -19.11
C ASP A 70 -0.49 11.70 -18.18
N ARG A 71 -1.65 11.42 -18.73
CA ARG A 71 -2.89 11.30 -17.93
C ARG A 71 -2.82 10.09 -17.01
N VAL A 72 -2.35 8.96 -17.51
CA VAL A 72 -2.17 7.74 -16.69
C VAL A 72 -1.13 7.98 -15.59
N SER A 73 -0.04 8.68 -15.89
CA SER A 73 0.98 9.05 -14.90
C SER A 73 0.40 9.91 -13.77
N ARG A 74 -0.42 10.93 -14.08
CA ARG A 74 -1.10 11.74 -13.05
C ARG A 74 -2.03 10.92 -12.17
N ILE A 75 -2.76 9.97 -12.74
CA ILE A 75 -3.60 9.05 -11.96
C ILE A 75 -2.70 8.15 -11.09
N LEU A 76 -1.62 7.63 -11.62
CA LEU A 76 -0.66 6.81 -10.88
C LEU A 76 -0.05 7.55 -9.69
N ASP A 77 0.35 8.82 -9.86
CA ASP A 77 0.88 9.65 -8.77
C ASP A 77 -0.13 9.79 -7.63
N LEU A 78 -1.38 10.09 -7.96
CA LEU A 78 -2.45 10.19 -6.97
C LEU A 78 -2.73 8.85 -6.27
N VAL A 79 -2.74 7.76 -7.02
CA VAL A 79 -2.99 6.42 -6.50
C VAL A 79 -1.81 5.95 -5.66
N HIS A 80 -0.58 6.28 -6.04
CA HIS A 80 0.60 6.02 -5.22
C HIS A 80 0.52 6.76 -3.87
N ALA A 81 0.18 8.06 -3.88
CA ALA A 81 -0.03 8.81 -2.64
C ALA A 81 -1.12 8.17 -1.75
N ALA A 82 -2.21 7.68 -2.35
CA ALA A 82 -3.25 6.94 -1.62
C ALA A 82 -2.73 5.60 -1.06
N ALA A 83 -1.83 4.91 -1.75
CA ALA A 83 -1.20 3.69 -1.27
C ALA A 83 -0.25 3.96 -0.10
N VAL A 84 0.51 5.05 -0.13
CA VAL A 84 1.35 5.50 0.99
C VAL A 84 0.49 5.78 2.23
N GLU A 85 -0.61 6.51 2.07
CA GLU A 85 -1.54 6.82 3.17
C GLU A 85 -2.21 5.55 3.74
N MET A 86 -2.54 4.59 2.88
CA MET A 86 -3.13 3.31 3.30
C MET A 86 -2.23 2.51 4.24
N LEU A 87 -0.92 2.68 4.15
CA LEU A 87 0.07 2.01 5.00
C LEU A 87 0.36 2.77 6.31
N TYR A 88 -0.31 3.89 6.56
CA TYR A 88 -0.22 4.57 7.84
C TYR A 88 -0.53 3.59 8.99
N PRO A 89 0.21 3.59 10.13
CA PRO A 89 1.24 4.57 10.54
C PRO A 89 2.68 4.24 10.12
N TYR A 90 2.94 3.20 9.36
CA TYR A 90 4.29 2.73 9.04
C TYR A 90 5.04 3.67 8.07
N THR A 91 4.30 4.43 7.27
CA THR A 91 4.82 5.40 6.30
C THR A 91 5.00 6.81 6.89
N LYS A 92 4.74 6.99 8.20
CA LYS A 92 4.87 8.29 8.84
C LYS A 92 6.34 8.68 8.98
N LEU A 93 6.79 9.56 8.12
CA LEU A 93 8.12 10.18 8.20
C LEU A 93 8.01 11.54 8.92
N PRO A 94 9.01 11.93 9.72
CA PRO A 94 9.04 13.26 10.30
C PRO A 94 9.24 14.29 9.19
N THR A 95 8.45 15.37 9.21
CA THR A 95 8.63 16.51 8.32
C THR A 95 9.93 17.24 8.66
N GLY A 96 10.68 17.66 7.64
CA GLY A 96 11.86 18.50 7.82
C GLY A 96 11.48 19.90 8.34
N GLU A 97 12.47 20.70 8.73
CA GLU A 97 12.23 22.07 9.22
C GLU A 97 11.67 22.98 8.12
N GLU A 98 12.06 22.73 6.85
CA GLU A 98 11.53 23.41 5.67
C GLU A 98 11.23 22.36 4.60
N GLU A 99 9.97 22.22 4.23
CA GLU A 99 9.53 21.34 3.16
C GLU A 99 8.76 22.15 2.11
N VAL A 100 9.27 22.15 0.88
CA VAL A 100 8.62 22.80 -0.26
C VAL A 100 7.91 21.75 -1.09
N ILE A 101 6.58 21.85 -1.14
CA ILE A 101 5.74 20.95 -1.95
C ILE A 101 5.40 21.67 -3.26
N CYS A 102 5.83 21.11 -4.38
CA CYS A 102 5.58 21.65 -5.71
C CYS A 102 4.55 20.79 -6.45
N ASP A 103 3.62 21.45 -7.12
CA ASP A 103 2.67 20.79 -8.04
C ASP A 103 3.27 20.75 -9.44
N HIS A 104 3.80 19.62 -9.85
CA HIS A 104 4.32 19.38 -11.20
C HIS A 104 4.00 17.93 -11.64
N LEU A 105 4.04 17.70 -12.94
CA LEU A 105 3.95 16.35 -13.47
C LEU A 105 5.20 15.57 -13.07
N TRP A 106 4.99 14.49 -12.31
CA TRP A 106 6.07 13.61 -11.86
C TRP A 106 6.03 12.31 -12.64
N GLU A 107 7.15 11.94 -13.22
CA GLU A 107 7.31 10.71 -13.98
C GLU A 107 8.53 9.95 -13.48
N PRO A 108 8.44 9.34 -12.31
CA PRO A 108 9.54 8.55 -11.77
C PRO A 108 9.70 7.24 -12.54
N ASP A 109 10.92 6.71 -12.59
CA ASP A 109 11.16 5.34 -13.07
C ASP A 109 10.54 4.31 -12.12
N ASP A 110 10.56 4.60 -10.83
CA ASP A 110 10.07 3.75 -9.77
C ASP A 110 9.20 4.52 -8.77
N TYR A 111 8.05 3.96 -8.42
CA TYR A 111 7.24 4.40 -7.31
C TYR A 111 7.71 3.70 -6.03
N VAL A 112 8.17 4.46 -5.05
CA VAL A 112 8.81 3.94 -3.84
C VAL A 112 7.97 4.25 -2.61
N ILE A 113 7.78 3.25 -1.73
CA ILE A 113 7.14 3.43 -0.43
C ILE A 113 8.12 3.01 0.67
N GLU A 114 8.57 3.97 1.45
CA GLU A 114 9.42 3.73 2.60
C GLU A 114 8.58 3.55 3.87
N MET A 115 8.88 2.51 4.64
CA MET A 115 8.13 2.15 5.83
C MET A 115 9.05 1.80 7.01
N ARG A 116 8.58 2.14 8.21
CA ARG A 116 9.14 1.62 9.47
C ARG A 116 8.16 0.64 10.10
N VAL A 117 8.46 -0.64 9.99
CA VAL A 117 7.60 -1.72 10.46
C VAL A 117 8.16 -2.40 11.71
N PRO A 118 7.32 -3.01 12.56
CA PRO A 118 7.80 -3.83 13.68
C PRO A 118 8.73 -4.95 13.19
N ALA A 119 9.80 -5.22 13.92
CA ALA A 119 10.74 -6.30 13.61
C ALA A 119 10.05 -7.68 13.54
N THR A 120 8.92 -7.83 14.24
CA THR A 120 8.07 -9.03 14.24
C THR A 120 7.26 -9.22 12.95
N MET A 121 7.22 -8.23 12.04
CA MET A 121 6.52 -8.39 10.76
C MET A 121 7.29 -9.35 9.84
N SER A 122 6.59 -10.36 9.32
CA SER A 122 7.22 -11.40 8.50
C SER A 122 7.57 -10.92 7.09
N ALA A 123 8.59 -11.54 6.48
CA ALA A 123 8.94 -11.27 5.08
C ALA A 123 7.77 -11.65 4.14
N THR A 124 7.07 -12.75 4.43
CA THR A 124 5.89 -13.18 3.66
C THR A 124 4.81 -12.10 3.66
N THR A 125 4.54 -11.49 4.81
CA THR A 125 3.59 -10.37 4.93
C THR A 125 4.01 -9.19 4.06
N LEU A 126 5.29 -8.84 4.05
CA LEU A 126 5.81 -7.73 3.24
C LEU A 126 5.71 -8.01 1.73
N HIS A 127 6.01 -9.24 1.31
CA HIS A 127 5.83 -9.64 -0.09
C HIS A 127 4.37 -9.61 -0.52
N LEU A 128 3.46 -10.05 0.36
CA LEU A 128 2.02 -10.00 0.07
C LEU A 128 1.53 -8.55 0.00
N LEU A 129 1.95 -7.69 0.93
CA LEU A 129 1.64 -6.24 0.88
C LEU A 129 2.09 -5.62 -0.44
N ASN A 130 3.32 -5.91 -0.88
CA ASN A 130 3.83 -5.38 -2.16
C ASN A 130 2.93 -5.77 -3.34
N ARG A 131 2.49 -7.03 -3.41
CA ARG A 131 1.61 -7.51 -4.49
C ARG A 131 0.21 -6.89 -4.43
N LEU A 132 -0.38 -6.80 -3.24
CA LEU A 132 -1.71 -6.22 -3.06
C LEU A 132 -1.73 -4.72 -3.37
N ILE A 133 -0.66 -4.00 -3.04
CA ILE A 133 -0.52 -2.59 -3.37
C ILE A 133 -0.38 -2.40 -4.88
N HIS A 134 0.41 -3.25 -5.54
CA HIS A 134 0.52 -3.24 -7.00
C HIS A 134 -0.85 -3.45 -7.66
N GLU A 135 -1.61 -4.45 -7.21
CA GLU A 135 -2.95 -4.72 -7.70
C GLU A 135 -3.91 -3.56 -7.42
N PHE A 136 -3.87 -2.98 -6.23
CA PHE A 136 -4.64 -1.79 -5.89
C PHE A 136 -4.34 -0.63 -6.85
N MET A 137 -3.06 -0.34 -7.11
CA MET A 137 -2.64 0.74 -8.00
C MET A 137 -3.17 0.51 -9.43
N THR A 138 -2.98 -0.70 -9.96
CA THR A 138 -3.42 -1.08 -11.31
C THR A 138 -4.94 -0.99 -11.45
N CYS A 139 -5.70 -1.59 -10.53
CA CYS A 139 -7.16 -1.58 -10.56
C CYS A 139 -7.72 -0.15 -10.40
N ARG A 140 -7.10 0.67 -9.57
CA ARG A 140 -7.54 2.06 -9.36
C ARG A 140 -7.33 2.93 -10.60
N VAL A 141 -6.21 2.77 -11.29
CA VAL A 141 -5.96 3.47 -12.56
C VAL A 141 -7.00 3.07 -13.60
N LEU A 142 -7.29 1.77 -13.73
CA LEU A 142 -8.32 1.28 -14.65
C LEU A 142 -9.71 1.84 -14.31
N TYR A 143 -10.06 1.91 -13.04
CA TYR A 143 -11.32 2.53 -12.61
C TYR A 143 -11.41 3.99 -13.06
N ASP A 144 -10.37 4.80 -12.79
CA ASP A 144 -10.39 6.22 -13.13
C ASP A 144 -10.35 6.46 -14.65
N TRP A 145 -9.67 5.57 -15.41
CA TRP A 145 -9.64 5.61 -16.86
C TRP A 145 -11.00 5.27 -17.47
N LEU A 146 -11.59 4.15 -17.05
CA LEU A 146 -12.84 3.64 -17.57
C LEU A 146 -14.06 4.43 -17.09
N GLY A 147 -13.94 5.14 -15.99
CA GLY A 147 -15.05 5.89 -15.39
C GLY A 147 -15.71 6.90 -16.33
N ILE A 148 -14.98 7.40 -17.32
CA ILE A 148 -15.48 8.34 -18.34
C ILE A 148 -16.09 7.62 -19.53
N THR A 149 -15.49 6.50 -19.95
CA THR A 149 -15.84 5.81 -21.20
C THR A 149 -16.79 4.64 -20.98
N HIS A 150 -16.58 3.89 -19.89
CA HIS A 150 -17.29 2.65 -19.58
C HIS A 150 -17.60 2.52 -18.09
N PRO A 151 -18.58 3.27 -17.56
CA PRO A 151 -18.86 3.29 -16.12
C PRO A 151 -19.29 1.93 -15.54
N GLU A 152 -19.87 1.04 -16.36
CA GLU A 152 -20.23 -0.31 -15.91
C GLU A 152 -18.99 -1.18 -15.66
N ALA A 153 -18.04 -1.19 -16.60
CA ALA A 153 -16.76 -1.88 -16.43
C ALA A 153 -15.93 -1.25 -15.30
N ALA A 154 -15.97 0.07 -15.16
CA ALA A 154 -15.28 0.79 -14.09
C ALA A 154 -15.68 0.30 -12.69
N ARG A 155 -16.95 -0.03 -12.45
CA ARG A 155 -17.42 -0.53 -11.15
C ARG A 155 -16.68 -1.80 -10.73
N HIS A 156 -16.50 -2.73 -11.64
CA HIS A 156 -15.78 -3.97 -11.37
C HIS A 156 -14.34 -3.70 -10.90
N TRP A 157 -13.65 -2.77 -11.55
CA TRP A 157 -12.29 -2.38 -11.16
C TRP A 157 -12.24 -1.64 -9.83
N LEU A 158 -13.26 -0.84 -9.52
CA LEU A 158 -13.40 -0.24 -8.21
C LEU A 158 -13.57 -1.28 -7.10
N GLU A 159 -14.43 -2.27 -7.30
CA GLU A 159 -14.65 -3.36 -6.34
C GLU A 159 -13.36 -4.13 -6.06
N LYS A 160 -12.60 -4.48 -7.09
CA LYS A 160 -11.28 -5.12 -6.95
C LYS A 160 -10.28 -4.23 -6.19
N ALA A 161 -10.22 -2.94 -6.52
CA ALA A 161 -9.35 -2.01 -5.81
C ALA A 161 -9.72 -1.90 -4.33
N MET A 162 -11.02 -1.87 -4.01
CA MET A 162 -11.49 -1.83 -2.62
C MET A 162 -11.17 -3.14 -1.88
N GLU A 163 -11.34 -4.29 -2.52
CA GLU A 163 -10.96 -5.59 -1.95
C GLU A 163 -9.46 -5.64 -1.63
N ALA A 164 -8.60 -5.24 -2.56
CA ALA A 164 -7.16 -5.16 -2.34
C ALA A 164 -6.82 -4.22 -1.17
N LYS A 165 -7.48 -3.06 -1.08
CA LYS A 165 -7.33 -2.10 0.02
C LYS A 165 -7.72 -2.72 1.38
N GLU A 166 -8.83 -3.43 1.46
CA GLU A 166 -9.29 -4.10 2.68
C GLU A 166 -8.31 -5.19 3.11
N GLN A 167 -7.79 -5.98 2.16
CA GLN A 167 -6.78 -6.99 2.42
C GLN A 167 -5.48 -6.35 2.95
N VAL A 168 -5.01 -5.25 2.36
CA VAL A 168 -3.85 -4.49 2.87
C VAL A 168 -4.10 -4.02 4.30
N ASN A 169 -5.28 -3.45 4.59
CA ASN A 169 -5.63 -2.99 5.94
C ASN A 169 -5.68 -4.13 6.96
N SER A 170 -6.11 -5.31 6.57
CA SER A 170 -6.11 -6.49 7.42
C SER A 170 -4.68 -6.99 7.70
N ILE A 171 -3.87 -7.09 6.65
CA ILE A 171 -2.57 -7.75 6.68
C ILE A 171 -1.49 -6.87 7.30
N LYS A 172 -1.54 -5.54 7.11
CA LYS A 172 -0.52 -4.62 7.65
C LYS A 172 -0.32 -4.72 9.15
N HIS A 173 -1.31 -5.20 9.89
CA HIS A 173 -1.24 -5.39 11.34
C HIS A 173 -0.88 -6.81 11.76
N THR A 174 -0.67 -7.74 10.81
CA THR A 174 -0.34 -9.13 11.10
C THR A 174 1.09 -9.24 11.62
N ARG A 175 1.25 -9.87 12.79
CA ARG A 175 2.54 -10.10 13.47
C ARG A 175 2.88 -11.59 13.47
N THR A 176 4.18 -11.91 13.53
CA THR A 176 4.67 -13.30 13.58
C THR A 176 4.49 -13.99 14.94
N GLY A 177 4.21 -13.25 16.00
CA GLY A 177 4.14 -13.80 17.37
C GLY A 177 2.70 -13.93 17.88
N GLU A 178 2.43 -15.01 18.61
CA GLU A 178 1.20 -15.15 19.39
C GLU A 178 1.19 -14.13 20.53
N ILE A 179 0.11 -13.35 20.63
CA ILE A 179 -0.14 -12.53 21.82
C ILE A 179 -0.70 -13.46 22.91
N ARG A 180 0.16 -14.01 23.75
CA ARG A 180 -0.29 -14.72 24.95
C ARG A 180 -0.77 -13.70 25.96
N ARG A 181 -2.07 -13.59 26.11
CA ARG A 181 -2.67 -12.90 27.26
C ARG A 181 -2.54 -13.83 28.46
N SER A 182 -1.69 -13.49 29.43
CA SER A 182 -1.73 -14.14 30.73
C SER A 182 -3.01 -13.66 31.45
N LEU A 183 -4.00 -14.51 31.50
CA LEU A 183 -5.12 -14.32 32.43
C LEU A 183 -4.55 -14.60 33.83
N HIS A 184 -4.42 -13.56 34.65
CA HIS A 184 -4.29 -13.75 36.07
C HIS A 184 -5.70 -13.94 36.63
N PRO A 185 -6.09 -15.17 37.01
CA PRO A 185 -7.28 -15.34 37.84
C PRO A 185 -6.94 -14.73 39.21
N PHE A 186 -7.82 -13.93 39.72
CA PHE A 186 -7.79 -13.14 40.94
C PHE A 186 -6.91 -13.66 42.04
#